data_b459d201f9952418cfc04f83ad1eb5c3
#
_entry.id   b459d201f9952418cfc04f83ad1eb5c3
#
_cell.length_a   1.000
_cell.length_b   1.000
_cell.length_c   1.000
_cell.angle_alpha   90.00
_cell.angle_beta   90.00
_cell.angle_gamma   90.00
#
_symmetry.space_group_name_H-M   'P 1'
#
loop_
_entity.id
_entity.type
_entity.pdbx_description
1 polymer ?
#
loop_
_entity_poly.entity_id
_entity_poly.type
_entity_poly.pdbx_seq_one_letter_code
_entity_poly.pdbx_strand_id
1 'polypeptide(L)'
;MSGLPKFFLFSLVALLLTQNTKQELNDQMFEAVRKGDAAAVTALLDKGAEVNARFRYGQTALFKAAERGHVDVVKVLLDRGADVKVKDTFYGATATSWALDHSHVDVVKLLLDKDASGVDEVLSSGVRSGNEALVKVALDKGGAKPQTLTAALAAASADPKNAGIVELLKKAGAVPPPEIDAATLQSYAGKYKGDPGPEFTVSVKEGKLLVATQGQTIPMMAIDKTTFRPVEFDGISIAFTVEGENVTGLAFKQGPSTVQMKRVVEVKP
;
A
#
# COMPACT_ATOMS: atom_id res chain seq x y z
N MET A 1 56.96 -9.47 21.56
CA MET A 1 55.71 -10.19 21.28
C MET A 1 54.72 -9.87 22.41
N SER A 2 53.94 -8.85 22.22
CA SER A 2 53.01 -8.32 23.25
C SER A 2 51.73 -9.16 23.20
N GLY A 3 51.54 -9.96 24.27
CA GLY A 3 50.28 -10.73 24.44
C GLY A 3 49.09 -9.78 24.63
N LEU A 4 48.06 -9.99 23.85
CA LEU A 4 46.75 -9.37 24.07
C LEU A 4 46.28 -9.63 25.51
N PRO A 5 45.77 -8.66 26.25
CA PRO A 5 45.40 -8.83 27.63
C PRO A 5 44.22 -9.80 27.73
N LYS A 6 44.38 -10.82 28.60
CA LYS A 6 43.39 -11.90 28.85
C LYS A 6 41.98 -11.38 29.15
N PHE A 7 41.83 -10.14 29.61
CA PHE A 7 40.54 -9.46 29.80
C PHE A 7 39.79 -9.19 28.52
N PHE A 8 40.45 -8.93 27.40
CA PHE A 8 39.82 -8.68 26.10
C PHE A 8 39.23 -9.97 25.51
N LEU A 9 39.88 -11.10 25.72
CA LEU A 9 39.37 -12.39 25.25
C LEU A 9 38.13 -12.86 26.02
N PHE A 10 38.08 -12.62 27.35
CA PHE A 10 36.94 -12.96 28.20
C PHE A 10 35.70 -12.12 27.87
N SER A 11 35.87 -10.84 27.60
CA SER A 11 34.75 -9.95 27.20
C SER A 11 34.21 -10.29 25.81
N LEU A 12 35.07 -10.71 24.88
CA LEU A 12 34.66 -11.11 23.53
C LEU A 12 33.88 -12.43 23.54
N VAL A 13 34.35 -13.42 24.32
CA VAL A 13 33.68 -14.71 24.48
C VAL A 13 32.34 -14.56 25.19
N ALA A 14 32.26 -13.74 26.23
CA ALA A 14 30.99 -13.45 26.92
C ALA A 14 29.99 -12.75 25.98
N LEU A 15 30.46 -11.81 25.13
CA LEU A 15 29.62 -11.12 24.15
C LEU A 15 29.10 -12.09 23.06
N LEU A 16 29.93 -13.01 22.58
CA LEU A 16 29.55 -14.04 21.62
C LEU A 16 28.55 -15.03 22.20
N LEU A 17 28.69 -15.44 23.48
CA LEU A 17 27.76 -16.33 24.15
C LEU A 17 26.40 -15.66 24.37
N THR A 18 26.36 -14.38 24.72
CA THR A 18 25.11 -13.64 24.88
C THR A 18 24.39 -13.40 23.56
N GLN A 19 25.11 -13.17 22.47
CA GLN A 19 24.54 -13.05 21.13
C GLN A 19 23.96 -14.37 20.63
N ASN A 20 24.62 -15.50 20.90
CA ASN A 20 24.14 -16.82 20.49
C ASN A 20 22.84 -17.20 21.21
N THR A 21 22.76 -16.93 22.54
CA THR A 21 21.54 -17.15 23.31
C THR A 21 20.39 -16.27 22.87
N LYS A 22 20.66 -15.03 22.47
CA LYS A 22 19.63 -14.09 22.00
C LYS A 22 19.08 -14.53 20.63
N GLN A 23 19.94 -14.97 19.71
CA GLN A 23 19.50 -15.51 18.43
C GLN A 23 18.64 -16.75 18.60
N GLU A 24 19.03 -17.67 19.49
CA GLU A 24 18.22 -18.86 19.83
C GLU A 24 16.83 -18.49 20.35
N LEU A 25 16.72 -17.47 21.22
CA LEU A 25 15.43 -16.98 21.74
C LEU A 25 14.57 -16.40 20.60
N ASN A 26 15.17 -15.65 19.68
CA ASN A 26 14.48 -15.09 18.52
C ASN A 26 13.96 -16.21 17.60
N ASP A 27 14.76 -17.23 17.33
CA ASP A 27 14.38 -18.36 16.49
C ASP A 27 13.25 -19.19 17.13
N GLN A 28 13.31 -19.45 18.45
CA GLN A 28 12.25 -20.10 19.20
C GLN A 28 10.96 -19.27 19.17
N MET A 29 11.07 -17.93 19.34
CA MET A 29 9.92 -17.03 19.27
C MET A 29 9.28 -17.09 17.88
N PHE A 30 10.07 -17.07 16.81
CA PHE A 30 9.55 -17.17 15.46
C PHE A 30 8.81 -18.49 15.21
N GLU A 31 9.30 -19.61 15.75
CA GLU A 31 8.60 -20.90 15.68
C GLU A 31 7.30 -20.92 16.51
N ALA A 32 7.28 -20.29 17.69
CA ALA A 32 6.08 -20.13 18.49
C ALA A 32 5.04 -19.26 17.74
N VAL A 33 5.48 -18.17 17.09
CA VAL A 33 4.63 -17.33 16.24
C VAL A 33 4.03 -18.12 15.07
N ARG A 34 4.82 -18.97 14.41
CA ARG A 34 4.34 -19.84 13.32
C ARG A 34 3.23 -20.78 13.76
N LYS A 35 3.29 -21.24 15.01
CA LYS A 35 2.30 -22.16 15.61
C LYS A 35 1.08 -21.42 16.17
N GLY A 36 1.13 -20.11 16.29
CA GLY A 36 0.07 -19.31 16.93
C GLY A 36 0.07 -19.40 18.45
N ASP A 37 1.17 -19.83 19.08
CA ASP A 37 1.29 -20.01 20.53
C ASP A 37 1.64 -18.66 21.20
N ALA A 38 0.60 -17.90 21.54
CA ALA A 38 0.74 -16.59 22.18
C ALA A 38 1.39 -16.68 23.57
N ALA A 39 1.17 -17.77 24.31
CA ALA A 39 1.76 -17.96 25.63
C ALA A 39 3.28 -18.20 25.53
N ALA A 40 3.72 -19.04 24.59
CA ALA A 40 5.14 -19.26 24.33
C ALA A 40 5.82 -17.98 23.82
N VAL A 41 5.17 -17.21 22.93
CA VAL A 41 5.68 -15.91 22.45
C VAL A 41 5.89 -14.96 23.62
N THR A 42 4.90 -14.83 24.52
CA THR A 42 5.00 -14.00 25.72
C THR A 42 6.20 -14.41 26.58
N ALA A 43 6.31 -15.71 26.89
CA ALA A 43 7.39 -16.21 27.73
C ALA A 43 8.78 -15.99 27.12
N LEU A 44 8.92 -16.08 25.78
CA LEU A 44 10.18 -15.86 25.09
C LEU A 44 10.56 -14.37 25.05
N LEU A 45 9.59 -13.47 24.88
CA LEU A 45 9.81 -12.03 24.98
C LEU A 45 10.23 -11.64 26.42
N ASP A 46 9.63 -12.26 27.46
CA ASP A 46 10.03 -12.04 28.85
C ASP A 46 11.46 -12.52 29.16
N LYS A 47 11.93 -13.53 28.42
CA LYS A 47 13.32 -14.02 28.48
C LYS A 47 14.31 -13.19 27.67
N GLY A 48 13.86 -12.18 26.94
CA GLY A 48 14.72 -11.26 26.20
C GLY A 48 14.81 -11.51 24.69
N ALA A 49 13.88 -12.28 24.10
CA ALA A 49 13.71 -12.30 22.65
C ALA A 49 13.36 -10.89 22.14
N GLU A 50 13.86 -10.54 20.98
CA GLU A 50 13.63 -9.21 20.38
C GLU A 50 12.35 -9.23 19.55
N VAL A 51 11.36 -8.44 19.95
CA VAL A 51 10.05 -8.35 19.26
C VAL A 51 10.18 -7.97 17.79
N ASN A 52 11.19 -7.12 17.43
CA ASN A 52 11.47 -6.65 16.09
C ASN A 52 12.66 -7.35 15.43
N ALA A 53 13.08 -8.53 15.93
CA ALA A 53 14.10 -9.34 15.29
C ALA A 53 13.76 -9.57 13.82
N ARG A 54 14.76 -9.40 12.95
CA ARG A 54 14.60 -9.56 11.50
C ARG A 54 15.06 -10.95 11.08
N PHE A 55 14.18 -11.62 10.35
CA PHE A 55 14.39 -12.93 9.77
C PHE A 55 14.64 -12.83 8.26
N ARG A 56 14.49 -13.94 7.56
CA ARG A 56 14.63 -13.99 6.10
C ARG A 56 13.78 -12.90 5.43
N TYR A 57 14.32 -12.22 4.45
CA TYR A 57 13.72 -11.12 3.72
C TYR A 57 13.34 -9.90 4.60
N GLY A 58 14.01 -9.72 5.73
CA GLY A 58 13.73 -8.59 6.63
C GLY A 58 12.40 -8.65 7.36
N GLN A 59 11.68 -9.76 7.26
CA GLN A 59 10.40 -9.97 7.96
C GLN A 59 10.61 -10.04 9.47
N THR A 60 9.63 -9.57 10.24
CA THR A 60 9.59 -9.71 11.69
C THR A 60 8.56 -10.78 12.09
N ALA A 61 8.53 -11.12 13.38
CA ALA A 61 7.50 -11.99 13.95
C ALA A 61 6.07 -11.52 13.62
N LEU A 62 5.85 -10.19 13.62
CA LEU A 62 4.55 -9.60 13.29
C LEU A 62 4.08 -9.94 11.87
N PHE A 63 4.99 -10.00 10.88
CA PHE A 63 4.65 -10.44 9.52
C PHE A 63 4.10 -11.84 9.51
N LYS A 64 4.79 -12.77 10.18
CA LYS A 64 4.38 -14.18 10.19
C LYS A 64 3.06 -14.40 10.93
N ALA A 65 2.85 -13.67 12.02
CA ALA A 65 1.58 -13.70 12.75
C ALA A 65 0.43 -13.14 11.89
N ALA A 66 0.69 -12.06 11.15
CA ALA A 66 -0.28 -11.41 10.26
C ALA A 66 -0.63 -12.29 9.06
N GLU A 67 0.36 -12.88 8.39
CA GLU A 67 0.20 -13.84 7.29
C GLU A 67 -0.67 -15.05 7.69
N ARG A 68 -0.51 -15.51 8.95
CA ARG A 68 -1.21 -16.69 9.48
C ARG A 68 -2.54 -16.39 10.16
N GLY A 69 -2.88 -15.11 10.33
CA GLY A 69 -4.11 -14.70 11.02
C GLY A 69 -4.11 -15.01 12.53
N HIS A 70 -2.95 -15.11 13.16
CA HIS A 70 -2.82 -15.42 14.59
C HIS A 70 -3.12 -14.18 15.45
N VAL A 71 -4.40 -13.87 15.64
CA VAL A 71 -4.90 -12.66 16.31
C VAL A 71 -4.27 -12.46 17.69
N ASP A 72 -4.21 -13.49 18.53
CA ASP A 72 -3.69 -13.38 19.90
C ASP A 72 -2.16 -13.15 19.91
N VAL A 73 -1.44 -13.76 18.98
CA VAL A 73 0.00 -13.49 18.79
C VAL A 73 0.22 -12.05 18.31
N VAL A 74 -0.59 -11.57 17.37
CA VAL A 74 -0.53 -10.16 16.90
C VAL A 74 -0.74 -9.20 18.07
N LYS A 75 -1.73 -9.42 18.92
CA LYS A 75 -1.96 -8.61 20.14
C LYS A 75 -0.72 -8.57 21.02
N VAL A 76 -0.18 -9.77 21.39
CA VAL A 76 1.04 -9.87 22.22
C VAL A 76 2.19 -9.08 21.59
N LEU A 77 2.45 -9.25 20.30
CA LEU A 77 3.55 -8.56 19.62
C LEU A 77 3.36 -7.04 19.61
N LEU A 78 2.13 -6.54 19.33
CA LEU A 78 1.81 -5.12 19.34
C LEU A 78 1.93 -4.51 20.75
N ASP A 79 1.50 -5.22 21.78
CA ASP A 79 1.61 -4.79 23.19
C ASP A 79 3.08 -4.72 23.64
N ARG A 80 3.95 -5.54 23.04
CA ARG A 80 5.40 -5.54 23.28
C ARG A 80 6.19 -4.63 22.35
N GLY A 81 5.52 -3.77 21.58
CA GLY A 81 6.16 -2.74 20.75
C GLY A 81 6.63 -3.23 19.38
N ALA A 82 5.95 -4.22 18.80
CA ALA A 82 6.21 -4.59 17.42
C ALA A 82 5.97 -3.39 16.48
N ASP A 83 6.94 -3.14 15.60
CA ASP A 83 6.87 -2.05 14.62
C ASP A 83 6.05 -2.47 13.40
N VAL A 84 4.87 -1.87 13.26
CA VAL A 84 3.93 -2.11 12.16
C VAL A 84 4.39 -1.54 10.81
N LYS A 85 5.37 -0.61 10.82
CA LYS A 85 5.88 0.10 9.62
C LYS A 85 7.02 -0.62 8.93
N VAL A 86 7.53 -1.70 9.52
CA VAL A 86 8.56 -2.52 8.88
C VAL A 86 8.06 -2.99 7.52
N LYS A 87 8.93 -2.92 6.52
CA LYS A 87 8.69 -3.48 5.19
C LYS A 87 9.63 -4.64 4.94
N ASP A 88 9.14 -5.71 4.32
CA ASP A 88 10.00 -6.77 3.84
C ASP A 88 10.89 -6.28 2.69
N THR A 89 12.00 -6.99 2.43
CA THR A 89 12.98 -6.61 1.39
C THR A 89 12.66 -7.21 0.03
N PHE A 90 11.62 -8.03 -0.09
CA PHE A 90 11.27 -8.73 -1.32
C PHE A 90 10.16 -8.00 -2.09
N TYR A 91 9.06 -7.69 -1.42
CA TYR A 91 7.91 -6.99 -2.02
C TYR A 91 7.77 -5.54 -1.53
N GLY A 92 8.52 -5.13 -0.50
CA GLY A 92 8.28 -3.87 0.20
C GLY A 92 6.96 -3.84 0.97
N ALA A 93 6.40 -5.02 1.25
CA ALA A 93 5.11 -5.20 1.91
C ALA A 93 5.22 -5.05 3.43
N THR A 94 4.15 -4.62 4.07
CA THR A 94 4.01 -4.53 5.54
C THR A 94 3.28 -5.75 6.11
N ALA A 95 3.21 -5.87 7.43
CA ALA A 95 2.35 -6.87 8.07
C ALA A 95 0.86 -6.68 7.68
N THR A 96 0.41 -5.44 7.47
CA THR A 96 -0.96 -5.15 7.00
C THR A 96 -1.18 -5.69 5.60
N SER A 97 -0.25 -5.48 4.66
CA SER A 97 -0.36 -6.02 3.30
C SER A 97 -0.48 -7.55 3.32
N TRP A 98 0.33 -8.25 4.14
CA TRP A 98 0.24 -9.71 4.28
C TRP A 98 -1.08 -10.19 4.89
N ALA A 99 -1.63 -9.45 5.87
CA ALA A 99 -2.95 -9.78 6.44
C ALA A 99 -4.08 -9.57 5.41
N LEU A 100 -3.96 -8.54 4.55
CA LEU A 100 -4.91 -8.27 3.47
C LEU A 100 -4.91 -9.37 2.40
N ASP A 101 -3.73 -9.83 1.97
CA ASP A 101 -3.57 -10.88 0.96
C ASP A 101 -4.24 -12.20 1.40
N HIS A 102 -4.31 -12.44 2.72
CA HIS A 102 -4.94 -13.61 3.30
C HIS A 102 -6.33 -13.33 3.88
N SER A 103 -6.87 -12.13 3.70
CA SER A 103 -8.20 -11.71 4.19
C SER A 103 -8.40 -11.85 5.70
N HIS A 104 -7.35 -11.68 6.50
CA HIS A 104 -7.41 -11.74 7.97
C HIS A 104 -7.94 -10.44 8.58
N VAL A 105 -9.25 -10.21 8.50
CA VAL A 105 -9.93 -8.97 8.88
C VAL A 105 -9.62 -8.52 10.30
N ASP A 106 -9.66 -9.44 11.28
CA ASP A 106 -9.39 -9.12 12.69
C ASP A 106 -7.95 -8.66 12.92
N VAL A 107 -6.99 -9.24 12.19
CA VAL A 107 -5.59 -8.83 12.24
C VAL A 107 -5.44 -7.43 11.61
N VAL A 108 -6.06 -7.20 10.44
CA VAL A 108 -6.06 -5.87 9.80
C VAL A 108 -6.60 -4.81 10.73
N LYS A 109 -7.70 -5.09 11.44
CA LYS A 109 -8.26 -4.17 12.43
C LYS A 109 -7.26 -3.81 13.53
N LEU A 110 -6.59 -4.80 14.13
CA LEU A 110 -5.58 -4.57 15.16
C LEU A 110 -4.40 -3.73 14.65
N LEU A 111 -3.94 -4.01 13.44
CA LEU A 111 -2.84 -3.27 12.83
C LEU A 111 -3.24 -1.81 12.54
N LEU A 112 -4.45 -1.57 12.01
CA LEU A 112 -4.98 -0.22 11.82
C LEU A 112 -5.21 0.53 13.14
N ASP A 113 -5.60 -0.18 14.21
CA ASP A 113 -5.74 0.44 15.54
C ASP A 113 -4.38 0.94 16.07
N LYS A 114 -3.30 0.28 15.70
CA LYS A 114 -1.94 0.70 16.04
C LYS A 114 -1.40 1.79 15.13
N ASP A 115 -1.67 1.73 13.83
CA ASP A 115 -1.25 2.73 12.84
C ASP A 115 -2.30 2.86 11.72
N ALA A 116 -3.04 3.96 11.73
CA ALA A 116 -4.09 4.25 10.76
C ALA A 116 -3.57 4.64 9.37
N SER A 117 -2.26 4.75 9.15
CA SER A 117 -1.70 5.17 7.86
C SER A 117 -2.03 4.21 6.70
N GLY A 118 -2.40 2.96 7.00
CA GLY A 118 -2.81 1.95 6.02
C GLY A 118 -4.29 1.97 5.62
N VAL A 119 -5.11 2.90 6.11
CA VAL A 119 -6.57 2.92 5.86
C VAL A 119 -6.90 2.94 4.36
N ASP A 120 -6.21 3.76 3.56
CA ASP A 120 -6.43 3.84 2.11
C ASP A 120 -6.14 2.50 1.40
N GLU A 121 -5.08 1.80 1.81
CA GLU A 121 -4.71 0.47 1.29
C GLU A 121 -5.79 -0.57 1.64
N VAL A 122 -6.23 -0.59 2.90
CA VAL A 122 -7.27 -1.52 3.37
C VAL A 122 -8.58 -1.28 2.64
N LEU A 123 -8.99 -0.03 2.48
CA LEU A 123 -10.22 0.33 1.75
C LEU A 123 -10.15 -0.13 0.29
N SER A 124 -9.06 0.19 -0.40
CA SER A 124 -8.86 -0.19 -1.80
C SER A 124 -8.81 -1.70 -1.99
N SER A 125 -8.15 -2.43 -1.07
CA SER A 125 -8.08 -3.89 -1.09
C SER A 125 -9.44 -4.53 -0.83
N GLY A 126 -10.19 -4.01 0.15
CA GLY A 126 -11.54 -4.48 0.48
C GLY A 126 -12.51 -4.34 -0.70
N VAL A 127 -12.48 -3.21 -1.40
CA VAL A 127 -13.31 -2.99 -2.60
C VAL A 127 -12.92 -3.95 -3.73
N ARG A 128 -11.63 -4.07 -4.01
CA ARG A 128 -11.10 -4.94 -5.09
C ARG A 128 -11.44 -6.41 -4.88
N SER A 129 -11.39 -6.88 -3.64
CA SER A 129 -11.73 -8.26 -3.27
C SER A 129 -13.22 -8.47 -3.03
N GLY A 130 -14.06 -7.43 -3.07
CA GLY A 130 -15.47 -7.52 -2.69
C GLY A 130 -15.67 -7.85 -1.20
N ASN A 131 -14.66 -7.61 -0.36
CA ASN A 131 -14.70 -7.93 1.06
C ASN A 131 -15.30 -6.76 1.87
N GLU A 132 -16.62 -6.83 2.09
CA GLU A 132 -17.36 -5.81 2.82
C GLU A 132 -16.85 -5.59 4.26
N ALA A 133 -16.35 -6.64 4.91
CA ALA A 133 -15.80 -6.55 6.26
C ALA A 133 -14.52 -5.69 6.31
N LEU A 134 -13.62 -5.83 5.35
CA LEU A 134 -12.43 -4.98 5.22
C LEU A 134 -12.82 -3.53 4.93
N VAL A 135 -13.77 -3.31 4.02
CA VAL A 135 -14.29 -1.96 3.73
C VAL A 135 -14.83 -1.32 5.00
N LYS A 136 -15.65 -2.06 5.77
CA LYS A 136 -16.20 -1.58 7.04
C LYS A 136 -15.12 -1.24 8.05
N VAL A 137 -14.11 -2.10 8.22
CA VAL A 137 -12.97 -1.83 9.12
C VAL A 137 -12.25 -0.54 8.74
N ALA A 138 -12.00 -0.30 7.44
CA ALA A 138 -11.35 0.92 6.97
C ALA A 138 -12.21 2.18 7.22
N LEU A 139 -13.52 2.10 6.92
CA LEU A 139 -14.44 3.22 7.10
C LEU A 139 -14.69 3.54 8.58
N ASP A 140 -14.83 2.53 9.44
CA ASP A 140 -15.02 2.69 10.89
C ASP A 140 -13.76 3.32 11.53
N LYS A 141 -12.56 3.01 11.00
CA LYS A 141 -11.32 3.64 11.43
C LYS A 141 -11.27 5.12 11.04
N GLY A 142 -11.82 5.46 9.90
CA GLY A 142 -11.80 6.81 9.36
C GLY A 142 -10.43 7.25 8.83
N GLY A 143 -10.36 8.48 8.32
CA GLY A 143 -9.11 9.04 7.80
C GLY A 143 -8.76 8.63 6.36
N ALA A 144 -9.62 7.89 5.67
CA ALA A 144 -9.47 7.65 4.24
C ALA A 144 -9.52 8.98 3.47
N LYS A 145 -8.63 9.12 2.48
CA LYS A 145 -8.58 10.33 1.66
C LYS A 145 -9.83 10.46 0.78
N PRO A 146 -10.34 11.67 0.53
CA PRO A 146 -11.49 11.88 -0.35
C PRO A 146 -11.31 11.22 -1.73
N GLN A 147 -10.10 11.29 -2.30
CA GLN A 147 -9.80 10.66 -3.59
C GLN A 147 -9.88 9.13 -3.53
N THR A 148 -9.48 8.53 -2.41
CA THR A 148 -9.60 7.08 -2.20
C THR A 148 -11.05 6.67 -2.07
N LEU A 149 -11.87 7.44 -1.33
CA LEU A 149 -13.32 7.20 -1.23
C LEU A 149 -14.02 7.29 -2.59
N THR A 150 -13.71 8.33 -3.38
CA THR A 150 -14.25 8.49 -4.75
C THR A 150 -13.87 7.31 -5.65
N ALA A 151 -12.61 6.88 -5.61
CA ALA A 151 -12.14 5.73 -6.38
C ALA A 151 -12.80 4.42 -5.95
N ALA A 152 -12.88 4.21 -4.65
CA ALA A 152 -13.55 3.06 -4.05
C ALA A 152 -15.01 2.98 -4.50
N LEU A 153 -15.73 4.12 -4.48
CA LEU A 153 -17.12 4.19 -4.94
C LEU A 153 -17.24 3.88 -6.44
N ALA A 154 -16.37 4.44 -7.27
CA ALA A 154 -16.37 4.18 -8.70
C ALA A 154 -16.09 2.69 -9.01
N ALA A 155 -15.07 2.11 -8.35
CA ALA A 155 -14.72 0.70 -8.53
C ALA A 155 -15.83 -0.24 -8.04
N ALA A 156 -16.41 0.04 -6.86
CA ALA A 156 -17.51 -0.76 -6.32
C ALA A 156 -18.76 -0.69 -7.20
N SER A 157 -19.08 0.48 -7.76
CA SER A 157 -20.25 0.69 -8.62
C SER A 157 -20.15 -0.01 -9.97
N ALA A 158 -18.96 -0.42 -10.38
CA ALA A 158 -18.75 -1.16 -11.63
C ALA A 158 -19.20 -2.63 -11.57
N ASP A 159 -19.31 -3.21 -10.36
CA ASP A 159 -19.78 -4.59 -10.16
C ASP A 159 -21.06 -4.60 -9.30
N PRO A 160 -22.21 -5.05 -9.84
CA PRO A 160 -23.45 -5.15 -9.09
C PRO A 160 -23.38 -5.99 -7.80
N LYS A 161 -22.42 -6.91 -7.69
CA LYS A 161 -22.19 -7.72 -6.49
C LYS A 161 -21.75 -6.87 -5.31
N ASN A 162 -21.18 -5.69 -5.56
CA ASN A 162 -20.68 -4.77 -4.54
C ASN A 162 -21.73 -3.77 -4.04
N ALA A 163 -23.02 -4.03 -4.23
CA ALA A 163 -24.09 -3.11 -3.82
C ALA A 163 -24.00 -2.72 -2.33
N GLY A 164 -23.70 -3.67 -1.43
CA GLY A 164 -23.47 -3.41 0.00
C GLY A 164 -22.30 -2.46 0.24
N ILE A 165 -21.18 -2.67 -0.47
CA ILE A 165 -20.01 -1.80 -0.40
C ILE A 165 -20.32 -0.39 -0.90
N VAL A 166 -21.08 -0.26 -1.98
CA VAL A 166 -21.54 1.04 -2.51
C VAL A 166 -22.33 1.83 -1.45
N GLU A 167 -23.24 1.17 -0.75
CA GLU A 167 -24.02 1.81 0.31
C GLU A 167 -23.16 2.24 1.51
N LEU A 168 -22.20 1.41 1.92
CA LEU A 168 -21.23 1.77 2.97
C LEU A 168 -20.41 2.99 2.59
N LEU A 169 -19.91 3.04 1.35
CA LEU A 169 -19.11 4.15 0.84
C LEU A 169 -19.91 5.45 0.75
N LYS A 170 -21.13 5.40 0.25
CA LYS A 170 -22.04 6.57 0.21
C LYS A 170 -22.32 7.08 1.62
N LYS A 171 -22.62 6.19 2.57
CA LYS A 171 -22.84 6.54 3.98
C LYS A 171 -21.60 7.19 4.61
N ALA A 172 -20.43 6.80 4.19
CA ALA A 172 -19.15 7.39 4.62
C ALA A 172 -18.82 8.72 3.90
N GLY A 173 -19.71 9.22 3.04
CA GLY A 173 -19.53 10.48 2.32
C GLY A 173 -18.72 10.38 1.03
N ALA A 174 -18.54 9.18 0.49
CA ALA A 174 -17.93 9.03 -0.82
C ALA A 174 -18.82 9.69 -1.90
N VAL A 175 -18.19 10.47 -2.76
CA VAL A 175 -18.85 11.11 -3.91
C VAL A 175 -18.39 10.44 -5.21
N PRO A 176 -19.25 10.33 -6.23
CA PRO A 176 -18.83 9.80 -7.53
C PRO A 176 -17.75 10.69 -8.15
N PRO A 177 -16.91 10.14 -9.04
CA PRO A 177 -15.98 10.95 -9.83
C PRO A 177 -16.75 12.04 -10.58
N PRO A 178 -16.14 13.21 -10.78
CA PRO A 178 -16.79 14.27 -11.55
C PRO A 178 -17.04 13.81 -13.00
N GLU A 179 -18.20 14.12 -13.51
CA GLU A 179 -18.52 13.93 -14.92
C GLU A 179 -17.79 14.99 -15.75
N ILE A 180 -17.03 14.53 -16.73
CA ILE A 180 -16.33 15.41 -17.68
C ILE A 180 -17.05 15.28 -19.02
N ASP A 181 -17.47 16.40 -19.58
CA ASP A 181 -18.13 16.40 -20.89
C ASP A 181 -17.24 15.85 -22.00
N ALA A 182 -17.87 15.29 -23.04
CA ALA A 182 -17.17 14.59 -24.10
C ALA A 182 -16.21 15.51 -24.89
N ALA A 183 -16.51 16.79 -25.04
CA ALA A 183 -15.66 17.74 -25.75
C ALA A 183 -14.37 18.00 -24.95
N THR A 184 -14.51 18.21 -23.65
CA THR A 184 -13.37 18.36 -22.74
C THR A 184 -12.49 17.10 -22.73
N LEU A 185 -13.09 15.90 -22.58
CA LEU A 185 -12.31 14.65 -22.66
C LEU A 185 -11.57 14.52 -23.99
N GLN A 186 -12.25 14.83 -25.12
CA GLN A 186 -11.66 14.76 -26.45
C GLN A 186 -10.51 15.76 -26.64
N SER A 187 -10.55 16.91 -25.96
CA SER A 187 -9.45 17.90 -26.01
C SER A 187 -8.15 17.36 -25.42
N TYR A 188 -8.23 16.40 -24.50
CA TYR A 188 -7.06 15.72 -23.88
C TYR A 188 -6.44 14.66 -24.78
N ALA A 189 -7.16 14.16 -25.78
CA ALA A 189 -6.63 13.13 -26.68
C ALA A 189 -5.42 13.65 -27.45
N GLY A 190 -4.37 12.84 -27.55
CA GLY A 190 -3.12 13.19 -28.23
C GLY A 190 -1.93 12.41 -27.71
N LYS A 191 -0.75 12.73 -28.26
CA LYS A 191 0.52 12.16 -27.80
C LYS A 191 1.23 13.15 -26.88
N TYR A 192 1.85 12.65 -25.84
CA TYR A 192 2.58 13.43 -24.85
C TYR A 192 3.93 12.80 -24.60
N LYS A 193 4.99 13.63 -24.56
CA LYS A 193 6.36 13.16 -24.41
C LYS A 193 7.10 13.93 -23.31
N GLY A 194 7.74 13.21 -22.42
CA GLY A 194 8.70 13.75 -21.45
C GLY A 194 10.09 13.91 -22.07
N ASP A 195 10.89 14.86 -21.57
CA ASP A 195 12.26 15.07 -22.04
C ASP A 195 13.25 15.25 -20.86
N PRO A 196 14.05 14.23 -20.50
CA PRO A 196 13.89 12.81 -20.88
C PRO A 196 12.67 12.21 -20.18
N GLY A 197 12.01 11.23 -20.80
CA GLY A 197 10.88 10.59 -20.14
C GLY A 197 10.04 9.68 -21.03
N PRO A 198 8.93 9.19 -20.46
CA PRO A 198 8.01 8.30 -21.16
C PRO A 198 7.26 9.03 -22.28
N GLU A 199 6.66 8.24 -23.15
CA GLU A 199 5.69 8.71 -24.14
C GLU A 199 4.33 8.08 -23.82
N PHE A 200 3.30 8.93 -23.80
CA PHE A 200 1.91 8.52 -23.58
C PHE A 200 1.06 8.86 -24.79
N THR A 201 0.17 7.94 -25.14
CA THR A 201 -0.93 8.21 -26.06
C THR A 201 -2.22 8.25 -25.27
N VAL A 202 -2.85 9.41 -25.24
CA VAL A 202 -4.15 9.61 -24.59
C VAL A 202 -5.25 9.51 -25.65
N SER A 203 -6.26 8.72 -25.36
CA SER A 203 -7.43 8.53 -26.23
C SER A 203 -8.72 8.52 -25.42
N VAL A 204 -9.85 8.70 -26.09
CA VAL A 204 -11.19 8.61 -25.47
C VAL A 204 -11.96 7.50 -26.14
N LYS A 205 -12.47 6.57 -25.36
CA LYS A 205 -13.33 5.47 -25.84
C LYS A 205 -14.50 5.29 -24.88
N GLU A 206 -15.71 5.27 -25.43
CA GLU A 206 -16.95 5.07 -24.64
C GLU A 206 -17.08 6.07 -23.45
N GLY A 207 -16.68 7.34 -23.67
CA GLY A 207 -16.73 8.38 -22.63
C GLY A 207 -15.66 8.24 -21.54
N LYS A 208 -14.66 7.36 -21.72
CA LYS A 208 -13.57 7.13 -20.77
C LYS A 208 -12.24 7.57 -21.36
N LEU A 209 -11.42 8.23 -20.53
CA LEU A 209 -10.04 8.56 -20.88
C LEU A 209 -9.16 7.31 -20.71
N LEU A 210 -8.40 7.01 -21.73
CA LEU A 210 -7.45 5.91 -21.76
C LEU A 210 -6.03 6.44 -21.98
N VAL A 211 -5.06 5.94 -21.24
CA VAL A 211 -3.64 6.25 -21.43
C VAL A 211 -2.90 4.99 -21.86
N ALA A 212 -2.30 5.03 -23.05
CA ALA A 212 -1.47 3.95 -23.54
C ALA A 212 0.02 4.31 -23.36
N THR A 213 0.79 3.39 -22.79
CA THR A 213 2.24 3.46 -22.63
C THR A 213 2.83 2.06 -22.63
N GLN A 214 3.99 1.88 -23.27
CA GLN A 214 4.73 0.60 -23.32
C GLN A 214 3.85 -0.61 -23.69
N GLY A 215 2.88 -0.42 -24.60
CA GLY A 215 1.99 -1.48 -25.06
C GLY A 215 0.82 -1.82 -24.13
N GLN A 216 0.68 -1.14 -23.01
CA GLN A 216 -0.47 -1.27 -22.09
C GLN A 216 -1.41 -0.06 -22.26
N THR A 217 -2.71 -0.32 -22.14
CA THR A 217 -3.75 0.72 -22.13
C THR A 217 -4.45 0.70 -20.79
N ILE A 218 -4.42 1.83 -20.10
CA ILE A 218 -4.89 1.98 -18.72
C ILE A 218 -6.10 2.91 -18.71
N PRO A 219 -7.27 2.47 -18.23
CA PRO A 219 -8.42 3.33 -18.05
C PRO A 219 -8.19 4.30 -16.87
N MET A 220 -8.51 5.57 -17.12
CA MET A 220 -8.33 6.64 -16.17
C MET A 220 -9.67 7.14 -15.64
N MET A 221 -9.70 7.47 -14.35
CA MET A 221 -10.82 8.08 -13.68
C MET A 221 -10.50 9.52 -13.34
N ALA A 222 -11.45 10.42 -13.54
CA ALA A 222 -11.30 11.82 -13.18
C ALA A 222 -11.25 11.99 -11.65
N ILE A 223 -10.30 12.80 -11.17
CA ILE A 223 -10.26 13.33 -9.80
C ILE A 223 -10.90 14.73 -9.79
N ASP A 224 -10.56 15.52 -10.79
CA ASP A 224 -11.15 16.83 -11.08
C ASP A 224 -11.20 17.02 -12.61
N LYS A 225 -11.48 18.25 -13.08
CA LYS A 225 -11.63 18.52 -14.52
C LYS A 225 -10.38 18.20 -15.34
N THR A 226 -9.19 18.38 -14.77
CA THR A 226 -7.90 18.23 -15.46
C THR A 226 -7.05 17.07 -14.98
N THR A 227 -7.36 16.52 -13.79
CA THR A 227 -6.55 15.51 -13.13
C THR A 227 -7.25 14.16 -13.19
N PHE A 228 -6.49 13.14 -13.60
CA PHE A 228 -6.97 11.77 -13.73
C PHE A 228 -6.00 10.80 -13.06
N ARG A 229 -6.52 9.67 -12.60
CA ARG A 229 -5.73 8.56 -12.03
C ARG A 229 -6.18 7.23 -12.61
N PRO A 230 -5.31 6.21 -12.66
CA PRO A 230 -5.75 4.84 -12.94
C PRO A 230 -6.80 4.38 -11.95
N VAL A 231 -7.76 3.57 -12.42
CA VAL A 231 -8.76 2.97 -11.54
C VAL A 231 -8.12 1.95 -10.60
N GLU A 232 -7.12 1.21 -11.08
CA GLU A 232 -6.54 0.05 -10.40
C GLU A 232 -5.27 0.34 -9.60
N PHE A 233 -4.62 1.49 -9.83
CA PHE A 233 -3.30 1.79 -9.24
C PHE A 233 -3.32 3.08 -8.42
N ASP A 234 -2.87 2.99 -7.16
CA ASP A 234 -2.66 4.16 -6.31
C ASP A 234 -1.27 4.79 -6.56
N GLY A 235 -1.15 6.07 -6.20
CA GLY A 235 0.11 6.80 -6.27
C GLY A 235 0.52 7.24 -7.67
N ILE A 236 -0.32 7.01 -8.69
CA ILE A 236 -0.14 7.48 -10.06
C ILE A 236 -1.24 8.47 -10.40
N SER A 237 -0.89 9.59 -11.06
CA SER A 237 -1.86 10.52 -11.63
C SER A 237 -1.27 11.26 -12.82
N ILE A 238 -2.16 11.76 -13.69
CA ILE A 238 -1.85 12.71 -14.74
C ILE A 238 -2.67 13.96 -14.54
N ALA A 239 -2.08 15.12 -14.71
CA ALA A 239 -2.77 16.40 -14.65
C ALA A 239 -2.48 17.18 -15.95
N PHE A 240 -3.52 17.45 -16.75
CA PHE A 240 -3.38 18.17 -17.99
C PHE A 240 -3.11 19.67 -17.75
N THR A 241 -2.17 20.21 -18.50
CA THR A 241 -1.90 21.66 -18.54
C THR A 241 -2.76 22.27 -19.62
N VAL A 242 -3.64 23.18 -19.24
CA VAL A 242 -4.58 23.85 -20.13
C VAL A 242 -4.27 25.34 -20.12
N GLU A 243 -3.98 25.93 -21.29
CA GLU A 243 -3.71 27.34 -21.50
C GLU A 243 -4.78 27.93 -22.45
N GLY A 244 -5.71 28.68 -21.88
CA GLY A 244 -6.91 29.08 -22.58
C GLY A 244 -7.78 27.88 -22.96
N GLU A 245 -8.01 27.66 -24.25
CA GLU A 245 -8.75 26.48 -24.75
C GLU A 245 -7.82 25.34 -25.20
N ASN A 246 -6.49 25.51 -25.10
CA ASN A 246 -5.52 24.56 -25.63
C ASN A 246 -4.90 23.71 -24.51
N VAL A 247 -4.85 22.40 -24.73
CA VAL A 247 -4.08 21.48 -23.90
C VAL A 247 -2.65 21.46 -24.41
N THR A 248 -1.71 21.96 -23.61
CA THR A 248 -0.29 22.12 -24.02
C THR A 248 0.60 21.00 -23.51
N GLY A 249 0.19 20.29 -22.46
CA GLY A 249 0.96 19.20 -21.86
C GLY A 249 0.21 18.47 -20.77
N LEU A 250 0.95 17.66 -20.05
CA LEU A 250 0.49 17.03 -18.79
C LEU A 250 1.65 16.82 -17.83
N ALA A 251 1.36 16.80 -16.54
CA ALA A 251 2.24 16.35 -15.49
C ALA A 251 1.91 14.91 -15.13
N PHE A 252 2.86 14.00 -15.30
CA PHE A 252 2.77 12.61 -14.83
C PHE A 252 3.42 12.50 -13.46
N LYS A 253 2.65 12.09 -12.47
CA LYS A 253 3.10 11.90 -11.09
C LYS A 253 3.10 10.41 -10.73
N GLN A 254 4.22 9.92 -10.17
CA GLN A 254 4.36 8.58 -9.64
C GLN A 254 5.13 8.63 -8.32
N GLY A 255 4.42 8.39 -7.21
CA GLY A 255 4.96 8.58 -5.87
C GLY A 255 5.47 10.01 -5.66
N PRO A 256 6.74 10.21 -5.24
CA PRO A 256 7.33 11.54 -5.06
C PRO A 256 7.79 12.20 -6.37
N SER A 257 7.88 11.44 -7.46
CA SER A 257 8.40 11.91 -8.75
C SER A 257 7.31 12.52 -9.61
N THR A 258 7.63 13.61 -10.30
CA THR A 258 6.75 14.26 -11.29
C THR A 258 7.53 14.52 -12.55
N VAL A 259 7.01 14.08 -13.70
CA VAL A 259 7.57 14.30 -15.03
C VAL A 259 6.63 15.22 -15.80
N GLN A 260 7.15 16.34 -16.27
CA GLN A 260 6.42 17.23 -17.18
C GLN A 260 6.52 16.70 -18.61
N MET A 261 5.38 16.62 -19.28
CA MET A 261 5.29 16.09 -20.63
C MET A 261 4.63 17.12 -21.54
N LYS A 262 5.23 17.37 -22.68
CA LYS A 262 4.68 18.29 -23.70
C LYS A 262 3.79 17.52 -24.66
N ARG A 263 2.72 18.15 -25.08
CA ARG A 263 1.88 17.64 -26.17
C ARG A 263 2.67 17.65 -27.48
N VAL A 264 2.69 16.51 -28.17
CA VAL A 264 3.31 16.42 -29.51
C VAL A 264 2.32 16.94 -30.51
N VAL A 265 2.68 18.07 -31.15
CA VAL A 265 1.90 18.62 -32.26
C VAL A 265 2.30 17.86 -33.52
N GLU A 266 1.40 17.04 -34.06
CA GLU A 266 1.62 16.45 -35.39
C GLU A 266 1.54 17.56 -36.41
N VAL A 267 2.70 17.98 -36.94
CA VAL A 267 2.74 18.85 -38.14
C VAL A 267 2.22 17.97 -39.28
N LYS A 268 0.99 18.23 -39.74
CA LYS A 268 0.51 17.63 -40.98
C LYS A 268 1.45 18.05 -42.12
N PRO A 269 1.92 17.06 -42.89
CA PRO A 269 2.77 17.36 -44.07
C PRO A 269 2.06 18.21 -45.12
#